data_18fcc0c04b35b4edd77d18c2620165bb
#
_entry.id   18fcc0c04b35b4edd77d18c2620165bb
#
_cell.length_a   1.000
_cell.length_b   1.000
_cell.length_c   1.000
_cell.angle_alpha   90.00
_cell.angle_beta   90.00
_cell.angle_gamma   90.00
#
_symmetry.space_group_name_H-M   'P 1'
#
loop_
_entity.id
_entity.type
_entity.pdbx_description
1 polymer ?
#
loop_
_entity_poly.entity_id
_entity_poly.type
_entity_poly.pdbx_seq_one_letter_code
_entity_poly.pdbx_strand_id
1 'polypeptide(L)'
;MRRLYFSLGKNKFWEYVLLALFLLFFYGPLMNMLLLSFAGDYEYPDVIPRSYGFKWWDYVLSKAQLVQSIGTSLVLAVVVTLLSLAVCLPAAYALARYPFRGRSAVRLSFLLTNAFPKMGIYTAMAVIFYKLNLIGTFAGVVLVHIVNTMMFMVWIPSGAFRTVHIQQEESARDVGASPLRTFLMVTLPMAKPGIIVASLYTFLGSMEEAQGSLLIGLP
;
A
#
# COMPACT_ATOMS: atom_id res chain seq x y z
N MET A 1 -27.25 2.86 -30.32
CA MET A 1 -26.20 1.90 -30.69
C MET A 1 -25.86 1.92 -32.18
N ARG A 2 -26.80 1.76 -33.12
CA ARG A 2 -26.53 1.74 -34.58
C ARG A 2 -25.82 3.02 -35.11
N ARG A 3 -26.15 4.22 -34.62
CA ARG A 3 -25.51 5.49 -35.03
C ARG A 3 -24.06 5.59 -34.52
N LEU A 4 -23.75 5.16 -33.32
CA LEU A 4 -22.39 5.12 -32.75
C LEU A 4 -21.50 4.13 -33.49
N TYR A 5 -22.03 2.95 -33.86
CA TYR A 5 -21.31 1.96 -34.64
C TYR A 5 -20.83 2.50 -36.00
N PHE A 6 -21.69 3.25 -36.71
CA PHE A 6 -21.32 3.82 -38.02
C PHE A 6 -20.42 5.06 -37.91
N SER A 7 -20.49 5.82 -36.81
CA SER A 7 -19.68 7.02 -36.64
C SER A 7 -18.24 6.74 -36.18
N LEU A 8 -18.00 5.66 -35.43
CA LEU A 8 -16.70 5.34 -34.85
C LEU A 8 -15.89 4.32 -35.67
N GLY A 9 -16.52 3.63 -36.63
CA GLY A 9 -15.94 2.50 -37.32
C GLY A 9 -15.99 1.20 -36.48
N LYS A 10 -16.09 0.06 -37.19
CA LYS A 10 -16.35 -1.26 -36.59
C LYS A 10 -15.37 -1.64 -35.45
N ASN A 11 -14.08 -1.37 -35.66
CA ASN A 11 -13.06 -1.77 -34.67
C ASN A 11 -13.12 -0.93 -33.40
N LYS A 12 -13.21 0.41 -33.53
CA LYS A 12 -13.33 1.31 -32.38
C LYS A 12 -14.62 1.11 -31.60
N PHE A 13 -15.72 0.80 -32.26
CA PHE A 13 -16.96 0.47 -31.57
C PHE A 13 -16.78 -0.71 -30.61
N TRP A 14 -16.18 -1.79 -31.07
CA TRP A 14 -15.94 -2.96 -30.23
C TRP A 14 -14.91 -2.71 -29.12
N GLU A 15 -13.88 -1.90 -29.39
CA GLU A 15 -12.93 -1.44 -28.35
C GLU A 15 -13.65 -0.70 -27.21
N TYR A 16 -14.55 0.22 -27.52
CA TYR A 16 -15.34 0.92 -26.50
C TYR A 16 -16.34 0.01 -25.77
N VAL A 17 -16.96 -0.95 -26.47
CA VAL A 17 -17.85 -1.92 -25.83
C VAL A 17 -17.07 -2.79 -24.85
N LEU A 18 -15.91 -3.31 -25.26
CA LEU A 18 -15.06 -4.11 -24.37
C LEU A 18 -14.56 -3.29 -23.19
N LEU A 19 -14.14 -2.05 -23.42
CA LEU A 19 -13.73 -1.15 -22.36
C LEU A 19 -14.88 -0.87 -21.36
N ALA A 20 -16.08 -0.63 -21.87
CA ALA A 20 -17.25 -0.39 -21.01
C ALA A 20 -17.60 -1.62 -20.18
N LEU A 21 -17.56 -2.83 -20.77
CA LEU A 21 -17.77 -4.08 -20.06
C LEU A 21 -16.69 -4.31 -19.00
N PHE A 22 -15.43 -4.03 -19.33
CA PHE A 22 -14.31 -4.12 -18.41
C PHE A 22 -14.50 -3.16 -17.23
N LEU A 23 -14.82 -1.90 -17.51
CA LEU A 23 -15.08 -0.91 -16.46
C LEU A 23 -16.27 -1.32 -15.59
N LEU A 24 -17.36 -1.77 -16.17
CA LEU A 24 -18.54 -2.26 -15.43
C LEU A 24 -18.19 -3.44 -14.52
N PHE A 25 -17.41 -4.38 -15.03
CA PHE A 25 -16.99 -5.55 -14.26
C PHE A 25 -16.10 -5.17 -13.06
N PHE A 26 -15.14 -4.26 -13.24
CA PHE A 26 -14.23 -3.86 -12.17
C PHE A 26 -14.83 -2.81 -11.22
N TYR A 27 -15.51 -1.80 -11.76
CA TYR A 27 -16.05 -0.72 -10.95
C TYR A 27 -17.46 -1.00 -10.42
N GLY A 28 -18.21 -1.91 -11.07
CA GLY A 28 -19.57 -2.26 -10.66
C GLY A 28 -19.67 -2.67 -9.18
N PRO A 29 -18.88 -3.66 -8.70
CA PRO A 29 -18.88 -4.03 -7.30
C PRO A 29 -18.47 -2.89 -6.36
N LEU A 30 -17.51 -2.05 -6.74
CA LEU A 30 -17.08 -0.91 -5.93
C LEU A 30 -18.19 0.16 -5.83
N MET A 31 -18.86 0.43 -6.95
CA MET A 31 -20.00 1.35 -6.96
C MET A 31 -21.17 0.79 -6.14
N ASN A 32 -21.40 -0.52 -6.19
CA ASN A 32 -22.41 -1.16 -5.35
C ASN A 32 -22.06 -1.04 -3.86
N MET A 33 -20.80 -1.27 -3.46
CA MET A 33 -20.37 -1.04 -2.07
C MET A 33 -20.60 0.43 -1.65
N LEU A 34 -20.28 1.38 -2.53
CA LEU A 34 -20.53 2.79 -2.27
C LEU A 34 -22.03 3.09 -2.10
N LEU A 35 -22.88 2.54 -2.95
CA LEU A 35 -24.34 2.67 -2.83
C LEU A 35 -24.85 2.05 -1.53
N LEU A 36 -24.38 0.87 -1.17
CA LEU A 36 -24.76 0.18 0.08
C LEU A 36 -24.31 0.93 1.32
N SER A 37 -23.24 1.72 1.27
CA SER A 37 -22.80 2.55 2.41
C SER A 37 -23.84 3.61 2.80
N PHE A 38 -24.73 3.97 1.89
CA PHE A 38 -25.85 4.88 2.13
C PHE A 38 -27.21 4.17 2.22
N ALA A 39 -27.22 2.84 2.32
CA ALA A 39 -28.46 2.09 2.44
C ALA A 39 -29.14 2.38 3.78
N GLY A 40 -30.43 2.75 3.73
CA GLY A 40 -31.28 2.82 4.93
C GLY A 40 -31.80 1.43 5.31
N ASP A 41 -32.61 0.86 4.41
CA ASP A 41 -33.12 -0.50 4.54
C ASP A 41 -32.58 -1.35 3.39
N TYR A 42 -31.88 -2.42 3.76
CA TYR A 42 -31.28 -3.35 2.82
C TYR A 42 -31.45 -4.78 3.32
N GLU A 43 -31.91 -5.65 2.45
CA GLU A 43 -32.04 -7.09 2.70
C GLU A 43 -31.25 -7.86 1.64
N TYR A 44 -30.35 -8.74 2.08
CA TYR A 44 -29.69 -9.67 1.18
C TYR A 44 -30.71 -10.65 0.59
N PRO A 45 -30.70 -10.96 -0.73
CA PRO A 45 -29.67 -10.66 -1.73
C PRO A 45 -29.95 -9.46 -2.66
N ASP A 46 -30.71 -8.47 -2.23
CA ASP A 46 -31.01 -7.30 -3.07
C ASP A 46 -29.71 -6.61 -3.51
N VAL A 47 -29.65 -6.17 -4.78
CA VAL A 47 -28.49 -5.44 -5.31
C VAL A 47 -28.60 -3.94 -5.00
N ILE A 48 -29.81 -3.42 -4.92
CA ILE A 48 -30.11 -2.00 -4.69
C ILE A 48 -30.88 -1.85 -3.39
N PRO A 49 -30.49 -0.91 -2.51
CA PRO A 49 -31.24 -0.64 -1.27
C PRO A 49 -32.65 -0.14 -1.56
N ARG A 50 -33.60 -0.50 -0.68
CA ARG A 50 -34.99 -0.02 -0.76
C ARG A 50 -35.15 1.43 -0.30
N SER A 51 -34.26 1.89 0.56
CA SER A 51 -34.19 3.28 1.00
C SER A 51 -32.74 3.74 1.17
N TYR A 52 -32.51 5.05 1.10
CA TYR A 52 -31.19 5.66 1.29
C TYR A 52 -31.19 6.57 2.50
N GLY A 53 -30.08 6.62 3.23
CA GLY A 53 -29.92 7.48 4.39
C GLY A 53 -28.53 7.35 5.02
N PHE A 54 -28.32 8.06 6.13
CA PHE A 54 -27.08 8.06 6.89
C PHE A 54 -27.11 7.23 8.17
N LYS A 55 -28.18 6.40 8.37
CA LYS A 55 -28.40 5.61 9.57
C LYS A 55 -27.17 4.84 10.05
N TRP A 56 -26.48 4.20 9.13
CA TRP A 56 -25.29 3.40 9.46
C TRP A 56 -24.04 4.24 9.72
N TRP A 57 -23.94 5.39 9.07
CA TRP A 57 -22.89 6.37 9.36
C TRP A 57 -23.07 6.96 10.77
N ASP A 58 -24.29 7.37 11.12
CA ASP A 58 -24.63 7.85 12.46
C ASP A 58 -24.37 6.76 13.51
N TYR A 59 -24.74 5.51 13.22
CA TYR A 59 -24.46 4.39 14.09
C TYR A 59 -22.95 4.22 14.34
N VAL A 60 -22.13 4.18 13.31
CA VAL A 60 -20.66 4.04 13.42
C VAL A 60 -20.07 5.23 14.19
N LEU A 61 -20.44 6.45 13.83
CA LEU A 61 -19.90 7.66 14.45
C LEU A 61 -20.37 7.85 15.89
N SER A 62 -21.52 7.32 16.28
CA SER A 62 -22.01 7.35 17.65
C SER A 62 -21.32 6.34 18.58
N LYS A 63 -20.64 5.33 18.03
CA LYS A 63 -19.91 4.30 18.80
C LYS A 63 -18.47 4.72 19.02
N ALA A 64 -18.18 5.28 20.21
CA ALA A 64 -16.84 5.75 20.58
C ALA A 64 -15.73 4.70 20.30
N GLN A 65 -16.00 3.42 20.58
CA GLN A 65 -15.05 2.34 20.34
C GLN A 65 -14.70 2.18 18.85
N LEU A 66 -15.68 2.28 17.94
CA LEU A 66 -15.43 2.18 16.50
C LEU A 66 -14.63 3.37 15.99
N VAL A 67 -14.99 4.58 16.42
CA VAL A 67 -14.26 5.79 16.06
C VAL A 67 -12.82 5.73 16.56
N GLN A 68 -12.61 5.28 17.80
CA GLN A 68 -11.28 5.08 18.37
C GLN A 68 -10.47 4.05 17.57
N SER A 69 -11.08 2.91 17.20
CA SER A 69 -10.40 1.88 16.40
C SER A 69 -9.98 2.40 15.03
N ILE A 70 -10.85 3.16 14.35
CA ILE A 70 -10.51 3.81 13.08
C ILE A 70 -9.34 4.79 13.26
N GLY A 71 -9.40 5.62 14.31
CA GLY A 71 -8.32 6.55 14.64
C GLY A 71 -6.99 5.86 14.92
N THR A 72 -7.02 4.77 15.69
CA THR A 72 -5.82 3.96 15.99
C THR A 72 -5.24 3.34 14.72
N SER A 73 -6.07 2.79 13.84
CA SER A 73 -5.62 2.21 12.56
C SER A 73 -4.99 3.27 11.66
N LEU A 74 -5.55 4.47 11.58
CA LEU A 74 -4.98 5.58 10.81
C LEU A 74 -3.61 6.02 11.37
N VAL A 75 -3.50 6.20 12.69
CA VAL A 75 -2.24 6.54 13.35
C VAL A 75 -1.21 5.45 13.10
N LEU A 76 -1.58 4.19 13.27
CA LEU A 76 -0.71 3.04 13.02
C LEU A 76 -0.21 3.04 11.56
N ALA A 77 -1.09 3.20 10.58
CA ALA A 77 -0.72 3.22 9.17
C ALA A 77 0.24 4.37 8.82
N VAL A 78 0.03 5.56 9.40
CA VAL A 78 0.94 6.70 9.24
C VAL A 78 2.31 6.39 9.86
N VAL A 79 2.35 5.89 11.11
CA VAL A 79 3.59 5.55 11.81
C VAL A 79 4.37 4.48 11.05
N VAL A 80 3.70 3.41 10.61
CA VAL A 80 4.30 2.34 9.79
C VAL A 80 4.88 2.89 8.50
N THR A 81 4.15 3.75 7.80
CA THR A 81 4.61 4.35 6.55
C THR A 81 5.85 5.22 6.75
N LEU A 82 5.85 6.08 7.77
CA LEU A 82 7.01 6.95 8.07
C LEU A 82 8.24 6.15 8.51
N LEU A 83 8.07 5.14 9.37
CA LEU A 83 9.17 4.27 9.79
C LEU A 83 9.68 3.41 8.63
N SER A 84 8.78 2.90 7.79
CA SER A 84 9.19 2.16 6.58
C SER A 84 9.95 3.06 5.61
N LEU A 85 9.55 4.32 5.42
CA LEU A 85 10.32 5.29 4.64
C LEU A 85 11.72 5.48 5.23
N ALA A 86 11.83 5.68 6.53
CA ALA A 86 13.11 5.91 7.19
C ALA A 86 14.07 4.72 7.06
N VAL A 87 13.57 3.48 7.18
CA VAL A 87 14.39 2.26 7.20
C VAL A 87 14.55 1.65 5.80
N CYS A 88 13.47 1.52 5.04
CA CYS A 88 13.49 0.78 3.78
C CYS A 88 13.95 1.64 2.60
N LEU A 89 13.77 2.96 2.63
CA LEU A 89 14.16 3.83 1.52
C LEU A 89 15.69 3.87 1.30
N PRO A 90 16.55 3.99 2.34
CA PRO A 90 18.00 3.84 2.19
C PRO A 90 18.39 2.45 1.65
N ALA A 91 17.72 1.39 2.11
CA ALA A 91 17.96 0.04 1.61
C ALA A 91 17.59 -0.08 0.11
N ALA A 92 16.44 0.50 -0.29
CA ALA A 92 16.01 0.55 -1.68
C ALA A 92 17.00 1.30 -2.56
N TYR A 93 17.56 2.43 -2.08
CA TYR A 93 18.59 3.18 -2.77
C TYR A 93 19.88 2.38 -2.91
N ALA A 94 20.34 1.73 -1.83
CA ALA A 94 21.51 0.86 -1.86
C ALA A 94 21.35 -0.28 -2.88
N LEU A 95 20.18 -0.93 -2.88
CA LEU A 95 19.83 -1.96 -3.86
C LEU A 95 19.68 -1.43 -5.30
N ALA A 96 19.47 -0.15 -5.50
CA ALA A 96 19.40 0.45 -6.83
C ALA A 96 20.79 0.82 -7.38
N ARG A 97 21.68 1.35 -6.53
CA ARG A 97 22.94 2.01 -6.95
C ARG A 97 24.18 1.15 -6.75
N TYR A 98 24.27 0.39 -5.67
CA TYR A 98 25.52 -0.28 -5.33
C TYR A 98 25.52 -1.75 -5.78
N PRO A 99 26.55 -2.18 -6.58
CA PRO A 99 26.79 -3.59 -6.83
C PRO A 99 27.49 -4.21 -5.61
N PHE A 100 26.92 -5.26 -5.04
CA PHE A 100 27.55 -6.04 -3.97
C PHE A 100 27.20 -7.54 -4.09
N ARG A 101 28.05 -8.40 -3.51
CA ARG A 101 27.81 -9.83 -3.49
C ARG A 101 26.53 -10.14 -2.70
N GLY A 102 25.64 -10.95 -3.26
CA GLY A 102 24.36 -11.31 -2.62
C GLY A 102 23.24 -10.30 -2.84
N ARG A 103 23.42 -9.21 -3.58
CA ARG A 103 22.39 -8.20 -3.89
C ARG A 103 21.06 -8.82 -4.36
N SER A 104 21.12 -9.82 -5.25
CA SER A 104 19.92 -10.51 -5.74
C SER A 104 19.24 -11.31 -4.64
N ALA A 105 20.00 -11.98 -3.78
CA ALA A 105 19.45 -12.72 -2.64
C ALA A 105 18.77 -11.79 -1.62
N VAL A 106 19.43 -10.68 -1.27
CA VAL A 106 18.84 -9.65 -0.40
C VAL A 106 17.58 -9.07 -1.02
N ARG A 107 17.58 -8.76 -2.32
CA ARG A 107 16.39 -8.26 -3.00
C ARG A 107 15.26 -9.28 -3.01
N LEU A 108 15.56 -10.56 -3.22
CA LEU A 108 14.57 -11.64 -3.19
C LEU A 108 14.05 -11.90 -1.79
N SER A 109 14.86 -11.74 -0.73
CA SER A 109 14.39 -11.95 0.64
C SER A 109 13.23 -11.03 1.03
N PHE A 110 13.18 -9.81 0.51
CA PHE A 110 12.03 -8.92 0.71
C PHE A 110 10.74 -9.43 0.04
N LEU A 111 10.83 -10.24 -1.01
CA LEU A 111 9.65 -10.88 -1.62
C LEU A 111 9.14 -12.05 -0.78
N LEU A 112 10.01 -12.71 -0.03
CA LEU A 112 9.65 -13.90 0.74
C LEU A 112 8.60 -13.57 1.81
N THR A 113 8.58 -12.36 2.33
CA THR A 113 7.57 -11.91 3.31
C THR A 113 6.13 -11.99 2.78
N ASN A 114 5.95 -11.96 1.45
CA ASN A 114 4.65 -12.10 0.81
C ASN A 114 4.49 -13.41 0.01
N ALA A 115 5.55 -14.23 -0.07
CA ALA A 115 5.52 -15.51 -0.77
C ALA A 115 5.05 -16.67 0.12
N PHE A 116 5.15 -16.53 1.43
CA PHE A 116 4.69 -17.53 2.39
C PHE A 116 3.30 -17.17 2.95
N PRO A 117 2.55 -18.17 3.44
CA PRO A 117 1.30 -17.92 4.15
C PRO A 117 1.52 -16.99 5.34
N LYS A 118 0.81 -15.87 5.38
CA LYS A 118 0.99 -14.81 6.40
C LYS A 118 0.90 -15.34 7.84
N MET A 119 -0.04 -16.25 8.12
CA MET A 119 -0.21 -16.84 9.45
C MET A 119 1.06 -17.57 9.93
N GLY A 120 1.78 -18.26 9.03
CA GLY A 120 3.05 -18.91 9.39
C GLY A 120 4.13 -17.91 9.80
N ILE A 121 4.24 -16.79 9.06
CA ILE A 121 5.20 -15.73 9.37
C ILE A 121 4.84 -15.08 10.72
N TYR A 122 3.56 -14.73 10.92
CA TYR A 122 3.12 -14.07 12.15
C TYR A 122 3.25 -14.97 13.37
N THR A 123 3.00 -16.27 13.23
CA THR A 123 3.24 -17.24 14.31
C THR A 123 4.72 -17.32 14.68
N ALA A 124 5.61 -17.37 13.67
CA ALA A 124 7.06 -17.35 13.92
C ALA A 124 7.50 -16.02 14.58
N MET A 125 6.95 -14.89 14.14
CA MET A 125 7.20 -13.58 14.76
C MET A 125 6.68 -13.54 16.20
N ALA A 126 5.50 -14.10 16.47
CA ALA A 126 4.93 -14.14 17.82
C ALA A 126 5.86 -14.85 18.82
N VAL A 127 6.50 -15.94 18.43
CA VAL A 127 7.49 -16.65 19.28
C VAL A 127 8.68 -15.74 19.63
N ILE A 128 9.19 -14.99 18.65
CA ILE A 128 10.30 -14.05 18.87
C ILE A 128 9.84 -12.87 19.73
N PHE A 129 8.67 -12.31 19.43
CA PHE A 129 8.12 -11.14 20.13
C PHE A 129 7.74 -11.44 21.57
N TYR A 130 7.29 -12.68 21.85
CA TYR A 130 7.11 -13.14 23.22
C TYR A 130 8.41 -13.04 24.03
N LYS A 131 9.53 -13.52 23.48
CA LYS A 131 10.84 -13.45 24.14
C LYS A 131 11.36 -12.02 24.30
N LEU A 132 10.96 -11.12 23.42
CA LEU A 132 11.35 -9.70 23.43
C LEU A 132 10.37 -8.81 24.21
N ASN A 133 9.31 -9.38 24.81
CA ASN A 133 8.24 -8.64 25.48
C ASN A 133 7.54 -7.61 24.58
N LEU A 134 7.37 -7.94 23.30
CA LEU A 134 6.71 -7.10 22.29
C LEU A 134 5.24 -7.47 22.06
N ILE A 135 4.78 -8.62 22.57
CA ILE A 135 3.38 -9.02 22.52
C ILE A 135 2.54 -8.04 23.35
N GLY A 136 1.39 -7.61 22.83
CA GLY A 136 0.51 -6.64 23.47
C GLY A 136 1.03 -5.20 23.44
N THR A 137 2.08 -4.91 22.65
CA THR A 137 2.63 -3.57 22.56
C THR A 137 2.38 -2.93 21.19
N PHE A 138 2.20 -1.62 21.16
CA PHE A 138 2.10 -0.85 19.93
C PHE A 138 3.34 -1.06 19.01
N ALA A 139 4.54 -1.12 19.60
CA ALA A 139 5.77 -1.38 18.87
C ALA A 139 5.78 -2.76 18.18
N GLY A 140 5.27 -3.79 18.84
CA GLY A 140 5.12 -5.12 18.24
C GLY A 140 4.19 -5.09 17.03
N VAL A 141 3.04 -4.43 17.14
CA VAL A 141 2.10 -4.27 16.02
C VAL A 141 2.75 -3.50 14.87
N VAL A 142 3.42 -2.38 15.14
CA VAL A 142 4.14 -1.59 14.13
C VAL A 142 5.16 -2.45 13.38
N LEU A 143 5.95 -3.27 14.08
CA LEU A 143 6.96 -4.14 13.46
C LEU A 143 6.33 -5.20 12.55
N VAL A 144 5.20 -5.78 12.95
CA VAL A 144 4.46 -6.73 12.08
C VAL A 144 4.02 -6.06 10.79
N HIS A 145 3.45 -4.86 10.89
CA HIS A 145 3.00 -4.11 9.72
C HIS A 145 4.16 -3.71 8.82
N ILE A 146 5.31 -3.31 9.38
CA ILE A 146 6.52 -3.02 8.59
C ILE A 146 6.97 -4.27 7.84
N VAL A 147 7.05 -5.43 8.50
CA VAL A 147 7.44 -6.70 7.85
C VAL A 147 6.48 -7.05 6.72
N ASN A 148 5.17 -6.89 6.92
CA ASN A 148 4.16 -7.17 5.88
C ASN A 148 4.29 -6.24 4.67
N THR A 149 4.64 -4.98 4.87
CA THR A 149 4.63 -3.94 3.81
C THR A 149 6.03 -3.63 3.24
N MET A 150 7.12 -4.14 3.85
CA MET A 150 8.49 -3.80 3.44
C MET A 150 8.80 -4.14 1.98
N MET A 151 8.13 -5.14 1.41
CA MET A 151 8.28 -5.46 -0.01
C MET A 151 7.96 -4.24 -0.87
N PHE A 152 6.83 -3.58 -0.64
CA PHE A 152 6.42 -2.41 -1.41
C PHE A 152 7.40 -1.26 -1.24
N MET A 153 7.84 -0.99 0.01
CA MET A 153 8.72 0.12 0.34
C MET A 153 10.18 -0.10 -0.11
N VAL A 154 10.58 -1.33 -0.44
CA VAL A 154 11.90 -1.62 -0.99
C VAL A 154 11.86 -1.75 -2.51
N TRP A 155 10.92 -2.51 -3.06
CA TRP A 155 10.91 -2.84 -4.48
C TRP A 155 10.51 -1.66 -5.36
N ILE A 156 9.44 -0.96 -5.03
CA ILE A 156 8.95 0.15 -5.85
C ILE A 156 9.95 1.31 -5.89
N PRO A 157 10.47 1.80 -4.74
CA PRO A 157 11.48 2.86 -4.77
C PRO A 157 12.81 2.40 -5.40
N SER A 158 13.22 1.13 -5.21
CA SER A 158 14.42 0.61 -5.89
C SER A 158 14.27 0.66 -7.42
N GLY A 159 13.06 0.40 -7.95
CA GLY A 159 12.73 0.62 -9.36
C GLY A 159 12.83 2.09 -9.75
N ALA A 160 12.20 2.97 -8.98
CA ALA A 160 12.20 4.40 -9.21
C ALA A 160 13.62 5.02 -9.17
N PHE A 161 14.46 4.60 -8.24
CA PHE A 161 15.85 5.06 -8.21
C PHE A 161 16.66 4.63 -9.44
N ARG A 162 16.33 3.49 -10.06
CA ARG A 162 16.99 3.04 -11.29
C ARG A 162 16.62 3.86 -12.52
N THR A 163 15.46 4.49 -12.54
CA THR A 163 15.07 5.37 -13.66
C THR A 163 15.78 6.73 -13.63
N VAL A 164 16.34 7.11 -12.49
CA VAL A 164 17.19 8.31 -12.40
C VAL A 164 18.55 8.01 -13.05
N HIS A 165 18.90 8.74 -14.09
CA HIS A 165 20.15 8.55 -14.79
C HIS A 165 21.35 8.87 -13.89
N ILE A 166 22.35 7.99 -13.86
CA ILE A 166 23.52 8.15 -13.00
C ILE A 166 24.32 9.42 -13.34
N GLN A 167 24.32 9.83 -14.62
CA GLN A 167 24.97 11.06 -15.08
C GLN A 167 24.45 12.32 -14.38
N GLN A 168 23.20 12.33 -13.94
CA GLN A 168 22.62 13.47 -13.20
C GLN A 168 23.20 13.55 -11.78
N GLU A 169 23.44 12.40 -11.14
CA GLU A 169 24.12 12.35 -9.85
C GLU A 169 25.59 12.72 -9.97
N GLU A 170 26.27 12.25 -11.03
CA GLU A 170 27.66 12.57 -11.32
C GLU A 170 27.83 14.06 -11.59
N SER A 171 27.00 14.65 -12.46
CA SER A 171 27.04 16.09 -12.75
C SER A 171 26.84 16.95 -11.50
N ALA A 172 25.98 16.54 -10.57
CA ALA A 172 25.82 17.25 -9.30
C ALA A 172 27.08 17.16 -8.43
N ARG A 173 27.77 16.01 -8.44
CA ARG A 173 29.03 15.83 -7.71
C ARG A 173 30.17 16.60 -8.31
N ASP A 174 30.23 16.72 -9.64
CA ASP A 174 31.24 17.47 -10.36
C ASP A 174 31.24 18.98 -10.02
N VAL A 175 30.06 19.51 -9.70
CA VAL A 175 29.90 20.89 -9.18
C VAL A 175 30.03 20.98 -7.66
N GLY A 176 30.52 19.92 -6.98
CA GLY A 176 30.86 19.93 -5.56
C GLY A 176 29.74 19.51 -4.60
N ALA A 177 28.65 18.90 -5.09
CA ALA A 177 27.63 18.38 -4.19
C ALA A 177 28.13 17.13 -3.45
N SER A 178 27.96 17.09 -2.12
CA SER A 178 28.22 15.89 -1.33
C SER A 178 27.24 14.75 -1.69
N PRO A 179 27.56 13.48 -1.42
CA PRO A 179 26.68 12.35 -1.71
C PRO A 179 25.28 12.50 -1.12
N LEU A 180 25.17 12.99 0.14
CA LEU A 180 23.90 13.24 0.79
C LEU A 180 23.12 14.36 0.09
N ARG A 181 23.79 15.44 -0.29
CA ARG A 181 23.18 16.56 -1.00
C ARG A 181 22.70 16.12 -2.39
N THR A 182 23.51 15.34 -3.12
CA THR A 182 23.10 14.73 -4.40
C THR A 182 21.85 13.86 -4.23
N PHE A 183 21.83 13.00 -3.20
CA PHE A 183 20.67 12.17 -2.92
C PHE A 183 19.42 13.01 -2.65
N LEU A 184 19.50 13.99 -1.74
CA LEU A 184 18.34 14.78 -1.31
C LEU A 184 17.83 15.76 -2.39
N MET A 185 18.75 16.35 -3.20
CA MET A 185 18.40 17.40 -4.15
C MET A 185 18.21 16.92 -5.59
N VAL A 186 18.75 15.75 -5.95
CA VAL A 186 18.66 15.21 -7.31
C VAL A 186 17.90 13.89 -7.32
N THR A 187 18.42 12.87 -6.64
CA THR A 187 17.90 11.50 -6.75
C THR A 187 16.51 11.38 -6.13
N LEU A 188 16.32 11.89 -4.92
CA LEU A 188 15.09 11.79 -4.17
C LEU A 188 13.91 12.52 -4.85
N PRO A 189 14.05 13.78 -5.32
CA PRO A 189 13.01 14.47 -6.05
C PRO A 189 12.62 13.78 -7.36
N MET A 190 13.59 13.23 -8.09
CA MET A 190 13.31 12.52 -9.35
C MET A 190 12.64 11.17 -9.13
N ALA A 191 12.95 10.47 -8.04
CA ALA A 191 12.32 9.21 -7.66
C ALA A 191 10.98 9.41 -6.90
N LYS A 192 10.62 10.66 -6.55
CA LYS A 192 9.44 11.00 -5.74
C LYS A 192 8.14 10.32 -6.19
N PRO A 193 7.79 10.25 -7.49
CA PRO A 193 6.55 9.58 -7.91
C PRO A 193 6.50 8.11 -7.45
N GLY A 194 7.58 7.36 -7.62
CA GLY A 194 7.65 5.97 -7.17
C GLY A 194 7.63 5.83 -5.64
N ILE A 195 8.24 6.76 -4.92
CA ILE A 195 8.22 6.78 -3.45
C ILE A 195 6.81 7.06 -2.93
N ILE A 196 6.07 7.99 -3.56
CA ILE A 196 4.66 8.26 -3.22
C ILE A 196 3.83 7.00 -3.43
N VAL A 197 3.97 6.31 -4.56
CA VAL A 197 3.25 5.06 -4.83
C VAL A 197 3.58 4.00 -3.78
N ALA A 198 4.86 3.81 -3.42
CA ALA A 198 5.26 2.88 -2.37
C ALA A 198 4.66 3.25 -1.01
N SER A 199 4.63 4.54 -0.68
CA SER A 199 4.03 5.04 0.57
C SER A 199 2.53 4.76 0.62
N LEU A 200 1.82 4.96 -0.48
CA LEU A 200 0.38 4.65 -0.58
C LEU A 200 0.13 3.14 -0.41
N TYR A 201 0.92 2.28 -1.06
CA TYR A 201 0.80 0.82 -0.88
C TYR A 201 1.13 0.37 0.54
N THR A 202 2.13 0.98 1.17
CA THR A 202 2.49 0.70 2.57
C THR A 202 1.38 1.14 3.52
N PHE A 203 0.84 2.33 3.32
CA PHE A 203 -0.28 2.86 4.11
C PHE A 203 -1.52 1.97 3.98
N LEU A 204 -1.96 1.67 2.77
CA LEU A 204 -3.11 0.80 2.50
C LEU A 204 -2.88 -0.61 3.04
N GLY A 205 -1.71 -1.20 2.79
CA GLY A 205 -1.36 -2.53 3.29
C GLY A 205 -1.31 -2.61 4.81
N SER A 206 -0.97 -1.50 5.49
CA SER A 206 -1.09 -1.39 6.95
C SER A 206 -2.55 -1.29 7.40
N MET A 207 -3.40 -0.57 6.67
CA MET A 207 -4.85 -0.50 6.98
C MET A 207 -5.57 -1.84 6.82
N GLU A 208 -5.12 -2.67 5.87
CA GLU A 208 -5.69 -3.99 5.59
C GLU A 208 -5.18 -5.11 6.53
N GLU A 209 -4.11 -4.85 7.32
CA GLU A 209 -3.46 -5.88 8.11
C GLU A 209 -4.19 -6.10 9.45
N ALA A 210 -5.03 -7.12 9.47
CA ALA A 210 -5.78 -7.52 10.65
C ALA A 210 -5.20 -8.76 11.36
N GLN A 211 -4.64 -9.71 10.60
CA GLN A 211 -4.21 -11.02 11.14
C GLN A 211 -3.03 -10.90 12.10
N GLY A 212 -2.02 -10.13 11.71
CA GLY A 212 -0.85 -9.88 12.55
C GLY A 212 -1.20 -9.02 13.76
N SER A 213 -2.09 -8.04 13.58
CA SER A 213 -2.60 -7.22 14.67
C SER A 213 -3.35 -8.03 15.71
N LEU A 214 -4.21 -8.96 15.30
CA LEU A 214 -4.93 -9.85 16.21
C LEU A 214 -4.02 -10.84 16.94
N LEU A 215 -2.95 -11.31 16.29
CA LEU A 215 -2.05 -12.30 16.89
C LEU A 215 -1.05 -11.67 17.86
N ILE A 216 -0.59 -10.47 17.58
CA ILE A 216 0.50 -9.78 18.32
C ILE A 216 -0.02 -8.60 19.12
N GLY A 217 -1.15 -8.06 18.73
CA GLY A 217 -1.72 -6.85 19.28
C GLY A 217 -2.27 -6.99 20.68
N LEU A 218 -2.82 -5.91 21.14
CA LEU A 218 -3.57 -5.84 22.38
C LEU A 218 -4.93 -6.50 22.20
N PRO A 219 -5.44 -7.19 23.22
CA PRO A 219 -6.80 -7.69 23.25
C PRO A 219 -7.82 -6.54 23.19
#